data_d448c201655cae0cd716e4f5cdd7602f
#
_entry.id   d448c201655cae0cd716e4f5cdd7602f
#
_cell.length_a   1.000
_cell.length_b   1.000
_cell.length_c   1.000
_cell.angle_alpha   90.00
_cell.angle_beta   90.00
_cell.angle_gamma   90.00
#
_symmetry.space_group_name_H-M   'P 1'
#
loop_
_entity.id
_entity.type
_entity.pdbx_description
1 polymer ?
#
loop_
_entity_poly.entity_id
_entity_poly.type
_entity_poly.pdbx_seq_one_letter_code
_entity_poly.pdbx_strand_id
1 'polypeptide(L)'
;MDEQQATIRFLKAMAPTVIETHISMIFLDEHYAYKLKKALTLPFVDFSQSRQRLLSCQDELRLNRRTATDLYLEVLPIYRSSEGQLSFEDNGTEPVDAVLKMRRFDSRLLLSKLAEQQQLNQGMMNKLADTLATFHQQATIANDPQGAQRLRAVIELNRRSESLVNQSLGHQRMSELNQALLQDTARHAELLDQRAATGKVRRCHGDLHLNNICLWQDQPTPFDCLEFNESMATTDILYDVAFLLMDLWHYQQYDLANFLMNRYLDAQDETEGLVLLPLFMSLRASIRAMVLAIQAANTSNDTEAAKYRQQAEQFLDLAFNLLQGTRPQLIAIGGLSGSGKSTLAAAIAPFIGTAPGARVLSTDRIRKKLFGIKAEARLPAESYTAAHSTRVYHRQRELSSATLVLSLIHISEPTRRY
;
A
#
# COMPACT_ATOMS: atom_id res chain seq x y z
N MET A 1 -25.46 21.00 9.98
CA MET A 1 -25.86 20.45 8.66
C MET A 1 -26.23 21.52 7.64
N ASP A 2 -26.96 22.57 8.02
CA ASP A 2 -27.34 23.62 7.06
C ASP A 2 -26.20 24.42 6.44
N GLU A 3 -25.13 24.66 7.19
CA GLU A 3 -24.01 25.47 6.73
C GLU A 3 -23.20 24.76 5.62
N GLN A 4 -22.96 23.47 5.74
CA GLN A 4 -22.24 22.69 4.70
C GLN A 4 -23.09 22.48 3.44
N GLN A 5 -24.43 22.49 3.54
CA GLN A 5 -25.31 22.46 2.36
C GLN A 5 -25.13 23.68 1.44
N ALA A 6 -24.84 24.85 2.00
CA ALA A 6 -24.52 26.04 1.20
C ALA A 6 -23.20 25.84 0.44
N THR A 7 -22.16 25.33 1.12
CA THR A 7 -20.86 24.97 0.50
C THR A 7 -21.03 23.93 -0.61
N ILE A 8 -21.81 22.89 -0.38
CA ILE A 8 -22.09 21.86 -1.40
C ILE A 8 -22.77 22.46 -2.63
N ARG A 9 -23.75 23.35 -2.46
CA ARG A 9 -24.41 24.05 -3.60
C ARG A 9 -23.44 24.94 -4.35
N PHE A 10 -22.59 25.69 -3.66
CA PHE A 10 -21.56 26.54 -4.24
C PHE A 10 -20.59 25.69 -5.12
N LEU A 11 -20.08 24.59 -4.58
CA LEU A 11 -19.16 23.70 -5.29
C LEU A 11 -19.84 22.98 -6.47
N LYS A 12 -21.11 22.56 -6.34
CA LYS A 12 -21.88 21.96 -7.45
C LYS A 12 -22.11 22.91 -8.61
N ALA A 13 -22.29 24.21 -8.33
CA ALA A 13 -22.44 25.21 -9.39
C ALA A 13 -21.15 25.39 -10.22
N MET A 14 -19.98 25.20 -9.60
CA MET A 14 -18.68 25.33 -10.24
C MET A 14 -18.23 24.02 -10.88
N ALA A 15 -18.46 22.88 -10.21
CA ALA A 15 -17.99 21.55 -10.57
C ALA A 15 -19.14 20.53 -10.42
N PRO A 16 -19.95 20.32 -11.48
CA PRO A 16 -21.27 19.66 -11.34
C PRO A 16 -21.19 18.13 -11.18
N THR A 17 -20.11 17.48 -11.57
CA THR A 17 -19.96 16.04 -11.39
C THR A 17 -19.49 15.76 -9.96
N VAL A 18 -20.25 14.94 -9.22
CA VAL A 18 -19.95 14.65 -7.81
C VAL A 18 -19.70 13.18 -7.60
N ILE A 19 -18.60 12.88 -6.93
CA ILE A 19 -18.29 11.52 -6.42
C ILE A 19 -18.37 11.60 -4.89
N GLU A 20 -19.17 10.74 -4.30
CA GLU A 20 -19.32 10.67 -2.86
C GLU A 20 -18.53 9.50 -2.29
N THR A 21 -17.72 9.77 -1.26
CA THR A 21 -17.01 8.78 -0.48
C THR A 21 -17.54 8.73 0.96
N HIS A 22 -16.98 7.85 1.78
CA HIS A 22 -17.43 7.71 3.17
C HIS A 22 -17.27 9.01 3.97
N ILE A 23 -16.14 9.71 3.81
CA ILE A 23 -15.78 10.89 4.60
C ILE A 23 -15.63 12.18 3.79
N SER A 24 -15.79 12.12 2.45
CA SER A 24 -15.56 13.27 1.57
C SER A 24 -16.56 13.30 0.41
N MET A 25 -16.71 14.48 -0.17
CA MET A 25 -17.35 14.69 -1.48
C MET A 25 -16.33 15.29 -2.43
N ILE A 26 -16.23 14.76 -3.64
CA ILE A 26 -15.29 15.20 -4.67
C ILE A 26 -16.10 15.81 -5.82
N PHE A 27 -15.91 17.10 -6.05
CA PHE A 27 -16.55 17.85 -7.12
C PHE A 27 -15.58 17.97 -8.29
N LEU A 28 -16.01 17.60 -9.49
CA LEU A 28 -15.16 17.54 -10.67
C LEU A 28 -15.61 18.58 -11.71
N ASP A 29 -14.69 19.42 -12.13
CA ASP A 29 -14.79 20.18 -13.37
C ASP A 29 -13.99 19.51 -14.49
N GLU A 30 -13.74 20.20 -15.59
CA GLU A 30 -12.98 19.66 -16.73
C GLU A 30 -11.52 19.32 -16.38
N HIS A 31 -10.87 20.12 -15.51
CA HIS A 31 -9.43 20.07 -15.24
C HIS A 31 -9.07 19.72 -13.79
N TYR A 32 -9.99 19.99 -12.85
CA TYR A 32 -9.71 19.91 -11.43
C TYR A 32 -10.73 19.05 -10.67
N ALA A 33 -10.28 18.57 -9.53
CA ALA A 33 -11.08 17.91 -8.51
C ALA A 33 -10.99 18.72 -7.22
N TYR A 34 -12.15 18.99 -6.60
CA TYR A 34 -12.25 19.72 -5.33
C TYR A 34 -12.80 18.76 -4.27
N LYS A 35 -11.94 18.32 -3.37
CA LYS A 35 -12.28 17.35 -2.32
C LYS A 35 -12.71 18.11 -1.05
N LEU A 36 -13.98 18.00 -0.70
CA LEU A 36 -14.60 18.55 0.50
C LEU A 36 -14.72 17.46 1.55
N LYS A 37 -14.21 17.68 2.76
CA LYS A 37 -14.45 16.81 3.90
C LYS A 37 -15.90 16.96 4.37
N LYS A 38 -16.62 15.85 4.58
CA LYS A 38 -18.00 15.89 5.11
C LYS A 38 -18.00 16.34 6.57
N ALA A 39 -18.96 17.17 6.96
CA ALA A 39 -19.19 17.58 8.35
C ALA A 39 -19.80 16.41 9.14
N LEU A 40 -18.95 15.51 9.63
CA LEU A 40 -19.35 14.29 10.37
C LEU A 40 -18.35 14.00 11.50
N THR A 41 -18.80 13.20 12.46
CA THR A 41 -17.96 12.65 13.52
C THR A 41 -18.02 11.13 13.47
N LEU A 42 -16.87 10.48 13.40
CA LEU A 42 -16.68 9.03 13.47
C LEU A 42 -15.72 8.71 14.62
N PRO A 43 -15.65 7.45 15.09
CA PRO A 43 -14.76 7.06 16.20
C PRO A 43 -13.28 7.40 16.00
N PHE A 44 -12.85 7.61 14.76
CA PHE A 44 -11.45 7.85 14.38
C PHE A 44 -11.21 9.22 13.73
N VAL A 45 -12.27 10.04 13.51
CA VAL A 45 -12.15 11.37 12.90
C VAL A 45 -13.30 12.28 13.33
N ASP A 46 -12.99 13.55 13.59
CA ASP A 46 -13.96 14.60 13.85
C ASP A 46 -13.80 15.74 12.84
N PHE A 47 -14.73 15.85 11.91
CA PHE A 47 -14.83 16.91 10.91
C PHE A 47 -16.03 17.82 11.15
N SER A 48 -16.62 17.82 12.34
CA SER A 48 -17.81 18.63 12.68
C SER A 48 -17.57 20.13 12.50
N GLN A 49 -16.35 20.61 12.82
CA GLN A 49 -15.99 22.03 12.73
C GLN A 49 -15.21 22.36 11.45
N SER A 50 -15.47 23.53 10.85
CA SER A 50 -14.77 24.03 9.65
C SER A 50 -13.26 24.09 9.82
N ARG A 51 -12.79 24.54 11.00
CA ARG A 51 -11.36 24.60 11.32
C ARG A 51 -10.67 23.22 11.26
N GLN A 52 -11.34 22.18 11.75
CA GLN A 52 -10.80 20.81 11.70
C GLN A 52 -10.71 20.30 10.25
N ARG A 53 -11.75 20.60 9.43
CA ARG A 53 -11.72 20.27 8.00
C ARG A 53 -10.61 20.99 7.24
N LEU A 54 -10.39 22.28 7.53
CA LEU A 54 -9.28 23.06 6.95
C LEU A 54 -7.91 22.44 7.31
N LEU A 55 -7.67 22.14 8.58
CA LEU A 55 -6.43 21.51 9.04
C LEU A 55 -6.22 20.14 8.39
N SER A 56 -7.27 19.33 8.30
CA SER A 56 -7.21 18.03 7.62
C SER A 56 -6.89 18.17 6.13
N CYS A 57 -7.44 19.15 5.42
CA CYS A 57 -7.09 19.44 4.03
C CYS A 57 -5.62 19.85 3.88
N GLN A 58 -5.09 20.65 4.81
CA GLN A 58 -3.67 21.05 4.83
C GLN A 58 -2.75 19.85 5.07
N ASP A 59 -3.10 18.99 6.01
CA ASP A 59 -2.35 17.76 6.28
C ASP A 59 -2.41 16.79 5.09
N GLU A 60 -3.57 16.62 4.47
CA GLU A 60 -3.73 15.80 3.27
C GLU A 60 -2.86 16.33 2.12
N LEU A 61 -2.86 17.65 1.87
CA LEU A 61 -1.99 18.29 0.88
C LEU A 61 -0.50 18.00 1.16
N ARG A 62 -0.07 18.26 2.39
CA ARG A 62 1.33 18.07 2.82
C ARG A 62 1.79 16.62 2.67
N LEU A 63 0.95 15.68 3.11
CA LEU A 63 1.29 14.25 3.11
C LEU A 63 1.31 13.66 1.70
N ASN A 64 0.33 14.02 0.86
CA ASN A 64 0.25 13.48 -0.49
C ASN A 64 1.26 14.08 -1.46
N ARG A 65 1.75 15.29 -1.19
CA ARG A 65 2.86 15.88 -1.98
C ARG A 65 4.17 15.09 -1.87
N ARG A 66 4.30 14.16 -0.94
CA ARG A 66 5.46 13.26 -0.85
C ARG A 66 5.54 12.26 -2.03
N THR A 67 4.40 11.94 -2.64
CA THR A 67 4.29 10.95 -3.75
C THR A 67 3.59 11.51 -4.98
N ALA A 68 2.73 12.51 -4.83
CA ALA A 68 1.83 13.03 -5.86
C ALA A 68 1.86 14.57 -5.95
N THR A 69 3.06 15.17 -5.99
CA THR A 69 3.27 16.64 -5.99
C THR A 69 2.47 17.33 -7.09
N ASP A 70 2.43 16.75 -8.29
CA ASP A 70 1.75 17.36 -9.43
C ASP A 70 0.22 17.21 -9.39
N LEU A 71 -0.30 16.28 -8.60
CA LEU A 71 -1.74 16.08 -8.44
C LEU A 71 -2.34 16.99 -7.38
N TYR A 72 -1.64 17.20 -6.26
CA TYR A 72 -2.13 17.97 -5.11
C TYR A 72 -1.67 19.42 -5.19
N LEU A 73 -2.58 20.34 -5.58
CA LEU A 73 -2.23 21.71 -5.91
C LEU A 73 -2.23 22.62 -4.68
N GLU A 74 -3.38 22.82 -4.06
CA GLU A 74 -3.56 23.79 -2.99
C GLU A 74 -4.79 23.48 -2.14
N VAL A 75 -4.85 24.06 -0.95
CA VAL A 75 -6.09 24.12 -0.14
C VAL A 75 -6.73 25.47 -0.37
N LEU A 76 -8.00 25.48 -0.73
CA LEU A 76 -8.81 26.68 -0.93
C LEU A 76 -9.80 26.83 0.23
N PRO A 77 -9.56 27.77 1.17
CA PRO A 77 -10.56 28.16 2.15
C PRO A 77 -11.79 28.77 1.47
N ILE A 78 -12.96 28.58 2.04
CA ILE A 78 -14.22 29.14 1.55
C ILE A 78 -14.70 30.15 2.57
N TYR A 79 -14.92 31.39 2.12
CA TYR A 79 -15.36 32.51 2.93
C TYR A 79 -16.78 32.87 2.61
N ARG A 80 -17.47 33.52 3.58
CA ARG A 80 -18.83 34.05 3.43
C ARG A 80 -18.82 35.56 3.53
N SER A 81 -19.36 36.24 2.53
CA SER A 81 -19.53 37.69 2.56
C SER A 81 -20.63 38.11 3.55
N SER A 82 -20.70 39.41 3.86
CA SER A 82 -21.77 39.98 4.64
C SER A 82 -23.19 39.81 4.01
N GLU A 83 -23.23 39.61 2.69
CA GLU A 83 -24.45 39.32 1.93
C GLU A 83 -24.78 37.81 1.86
N GLY A 84 -23.95 36.95 2.49
CA GLY A 84 -24.15 35.51 2.54
C GLY A 84 -23.60 34.73 1.32
N GLN A 85 -22.93 35.40 0.36
CA GLN A 85 -22.33 34.79 -0.80
C GLN A 85 -21.05 34.06 -0.42
N LEU A 86 -20.78 32.88 -1.04
CA LEU A 86 -19.58 32.12 -0.83
C LEU A 86 -18.56 32.39 -1.95
N SER A 87 -17.28 32.50 -1.55
CA SER A 87 -16.15 32.66 -2.48
C SER A 87 -14.88 32.05 -1.92
N PHE A 88 -13.85 31.91 -2.76
CA PHE A 88 -12.49 31.57 -2.34
C PHE A 88 -11.63 32.81 -2.01
N GLU A 89 -12.16 34.01 -2.21
CA GLU A 89 -11.46 35.26 -1.91
C GLU A 89 -11.47 35.52 -0.41
N ASP A 90 -10.30 35.77 0.16
CA ASP A 90 -10.16 36.12 1.58
C ASP A 90 -10.79 37.52 1.82
N ASN A 91 -11.79 37.55 2.65
CA ASN A 91 -12.52 38.77 3.01
C ASN A 91 -12.25 39.20 4.46
N GLY A 92 -11.21 38.64 5.11
CA GLY A 92 -10.81 38.95 6.47
C GLY A 92 -11.67 38.27 7.55
N THR A 93 -12.59 37.37 7.17
CA THR A 93 -13.36 36.54 8.11
C THR A 93 -12.76 35.14 8.29
N GLU A 94 -13.23 34.40 9.30
CA GLU A 94 -12.89 33.00 9.41
C GLU A 94 -13.56 32.20 8.27
N PRO A 95 -12.82 31.22 7.66
CA PRO A 95 -13.39 30.39 6.62
C PRO A 95 -14.49 29.49 7.16
N VAL A 96 -15.61 29.43 6.44
CA VAL A 96 -16.76 28.56 6.78
C VAL A 96 -16.53 27.11 6.42
N ASP A 97 -15.64 26.84 5.44
CA ASP A 97 -15.19 25.50 5.05
C ASP A 97 -13.87 25.59 4.26
N ALA A 98 -13.37 24.44 3.78
CA ALA A 98 -12.22 24.37 2.89
C ALA A 98 -12.33 23.19 1.94
N VAL A 99 -11.72 23.30 0.75
CA VAL A 99 -11.55 22.20 -0.20
C VAL A 99 -10.10 22.02 -0.57
N LEU A 100 -9.72 20.78 -0.79
CA LEU A 100 -8.44 20.41 -1.38
C LEU A 100 -8.60 20.39 -2.91
N LYS A 101 -7.89 21.28 -3.61
CA LYS A 101 -7.87 21.33 -5.06
C LYS A 101 -6.78 20.44 -5.62
N MET A 102 -7.17 19.57 -6.52
CA MET A 102 -6.29 18.59 -7.15
C MET A 102 -6.43 18.68 -8.68
N ARG A 103 -5.45 18.20 -9.42
CA ARG A 103 -5.65 17.92 -10.85
C ARG A 103 -6.58 16.74 -11.02
N ARG A 104 -7.52 16.88 -11.96
CA ARG A 104 -8.37 15.77 -12.35
C ARG A 104 -7.55 14.77 -13.18
N PHE A 105 -7.66 13.49 -12.87
CA PHE A 105 -7.13 12.40 -13.66
C PHE A 105 -8.26 11.47 -14.13
N ASP A 106 -8.01 10.70 -15.18
CA ASP A 106 -8.97 9.73 -15.67
C ASP A 106 -9.05 8.54 -14.70
N SER A 107 -10.22 8.28 -14.14
CA SER A 107 -10.44 7.16 -13.21
C SER A 107 -10.19 5.78 -13.84
N ARG A 108 -10.19 5.67 -15.17
CA ARG A 108 -9.82 4.45 -15.90
C ARG A 108 -8.33 4.12 -15.74
N LEU A 109 -7.51 5.11 -15.38
CA LEU A 109 -6.07 4.98 -15.13
C LEU A 109 -5.74 4.64 -13.67
N LEU A 110 -6.73 4.34 -12.83
CA LEU A 110 -6.48 3.73 -11.53
C LEU A 110 -5.87 2.33 -11.73
N LEU A 111 -4.84 1.99 -10.95
CA LEU A 111 -4.19 0.69 -11.11
C LEU A 111 -5.14 -0.47 -10.79
N SER A 112 -6.17 -0.27 -9.95
CA SER A 112 -7.25 -1.26 -9.74
C SER A 112 -8.02 -1.53 -11.03
N LYS A 113 -8.33 -0.48 -11.82
CA LYS A 113 -9.02 -0.63 -13.11
C LYS A 113 -8.13 -1.28 -14.17
N LEU A 114 -6.86 -0.92 -14.20
CA LEU A 114 -5.88 -1.56 -15.07
C LEU A 114 -5.65 -3.03 -14.69
N ALA A 115 -5.71 -3.38 -13.39
CA ALA A 115 -5.64 -4.75 -12.92
C ALA A 115 -6.87 -5.57 -13.37
N GLU A 116 -8.09 -5.03 -13.21
CA GLU A 116 -9.33 -5.65 -13.70
C GLU A 116 -9.27 -5.95 -15.21
N GLN A 117 -8.62 -5.07 -15.98
CA GLN A 117 -8.49 -5.17 -17.45
C GLN A 117 -7.24 -5.94 -17.90
N GLN A 118 -6.44 -6.49 -16.98
CA GLN A 118 -5.17 -7.18 -17.28
C GLN A 118 -4.15 -6.29 -18.04
N GLN A 119 -4.15 -4.97 -17.77
CA GLN A 119 -3.30 -3.97 -18.44
C GLN A 119 -2.08 -3.55 -17.61
N LEU A 120 -1.94 -4.04 -16.39
CA LEU A 120 -0.72 -3.85 -15.61
C LEU A 120 0.46 -4.56 -16.27
N ASN A 121 1.66 -4.02 -16.09
CA ASN A 121 2.87 -4.61 -16.64
C ASN A 121 4.09 -4.42 -15.71
N GLN A 122 5.16 -5.14 -16.00
CA GLN A 122 6.41 -5.09 -15.21
C GLN A 122 7.07 -3.70 -15.23
N GLY A 123 6.93 -2.93 -16.32
CA GLY A 123 7.45 -1.57 -16.40
C GLY A 123 6.81 -0.64 -15.39
N MET A 124 5.48 -0.73 -15.21
CA MET A 124 4.75 0.00 -14.16
C MET A 124 5.20 -0.45 -12.76
N MET A 125 5.31 -1.75 -12.52
CA MET A 125 5.74 -2.30 -11.22
C MET A 125 7.18 -1.92 -10.87
N ASN A 126 8.06 -1.84 -11.85
CA ASN A 126 9.43 -1.38 -11.66
C ASN A 126 9.47 0.07 -11.15
N LYS A 127 8.78 0.98 -11.88
CA LYS A 127 8.68 2.39 -11.50
C LYS A 127 8.05 2.55 -10.11
N LEU A 128 6.99 1.79 -9.83
CA LEU A 128 6.31 1.82 -8.53
C LEU A 128 7.22 1.35 -7.40
N ALA A 129 7.98 0.27 -7.59
CA ALA A 129 8.93 -0.22 -6.60
C ALA A 129 10.00 0.85 -6.25
N ASP A 130 10.54 1.53 -7.26
CA ASP A 130 11.53 2.59 -7.07
C ASP A 130 10.92 3.82 -6.36
N THR A 131 9.68 4.20 -6.71
CA THR A 131 8.93 5.28 -6.05
C THR A 131 8.70 4.95 -4.57
N LEU A 132 8.20 3.74 -4.27
CA LEU A 132 7.93 3.30 -2.89
C LEU A 132 9.20 3.16 -2.06
N ALA A 133 10.29 2.65 -2.65
CA ALA A 133 11.56 2.56 -1.98
C ALA A 133 12.09 3.93 -1.56
N THR A 134 12.05 4.90 -2.47
CA THR A 134 12.45 6.29 -2.21
C THR A 134 11.56 6.95 -1.17
N PHE A 135 10.24 6.80 -1.31
CA PHE A 135 9.24 7.32 -0.38
C PHE A 135 9.48 6.80 1.05
N HIS A 136 9.64 5.48 1.21
CA HIS A 136 9.87 4.89 2.52
C HIS A 136 11.23 5.29 3.12
N GLN A 137 12.27 5.46 2.30
CA GLN A 137 13.58 5.95 2.79
C GLN A 137 13.50 7.37 3.36
N GLN A 138 12.68 8.22 2.75
CA GLN A 138 12.50 9.62 3.16
C GLN A 138 11.44 9.81 4.24
N ALA A 139 10.60 8.80 4.50
CA ALA A 139 9.53 8.87 5.47
C ALA A 139 10.07 9.02 6.89
N THR A 140 9.39 9.85 7.70
CA THR A 140 9.74 10.09 9.10
C THR A 140 9.73 8.80 9.90
N ILE A 141 10.81 8.52 10.61
CA ILE A 141 10.97 7.35 11.46
C ILE A 141 10.17 7.55 12.75
N ALA A 142 9.46 6.52 13.21
CA ALA A 142 8.83 6.52 14.52
C ALA A 142 9.88 6.33 15.63
N ASN A 143 9.75 7.11 16.70
CA ASN A 143 10.66 7.03 17.86
C ASN A 143 10.23 6.01 18.92
N ASP A 144 9.35 5.07 18.56
CA ASP A 144 8.75 4.10 19.48
C ASP A 144 9.07 2.67 19.00
N PRO A 145 9.77 1.85 19.80
CA PRO A 145 10.20 0.50 19.43
C PRO A 145 9.11 -0.57 19.56
N GLN A 146 7.84 -0.21 19.76
CA GLN A 146 6.74 -1.13 20.05
C GLN A 146 6.05 -1.64 18.77
N GLY A 147 6.78 -2.30 17.88
CA GLY A 147 6.26 -2.80 16.61
C GLY A 147 5.14 -3.83 16.76
N ALA A 148 5.32 -4.79 17.66
CA ALA A 148 4.31 -5.82 17.93
C ALA A 148 3.03 -5.24 18.55
N GLN A 149 3.14 -4.26 19.45
CA GLN A 149 1.99 -3.60 20.05
C GLN A 149 1.20 -2.79 19.02
N ARG A 150 1.88 -2.11 18.09
CA ARG A 150 1.23 -1.41 16.98
C ARG A 150 0.39 -2.35 16.12
N LEU A 151 0.96 -3.50 15.74
CA LEU A 151 0.23 -4.47 14.93
C LEU A 151 -0.96 -5.07 15.67
N ARG A 152 -0.80 -5.38 16.98
CA ARG A 152 -1.92 -5.83 17.84
C ARG A 152 -3.04 -4.78 17.91
N ALA A 153 -2.69 -3.49 18.00
CA ALA A 153 -3.69 -2.42 18.03
C ALA A 153 -4.51 -2.37 16.74
N VAL A 154 -3.90 -2.61 15.58
CA VAL A 154 -4.61 -2.70 14.29
C VAL A 154 -5.55 -3.90 14.26
N ILE A 155 -5.09 -5.09 14.71
CA ILE A 155 -5.94 -6.30 14.78
C ILE A 155 -7.12 -6.07 15.72
N GLU A 156 -6.89 -5.47 16.88
CA GLU A 156 -7.92 -5.18 17.86
C GLU A 156 -8.96 -4.17 17.35
N LEU A 157 -8.52 -3.13 16.60
CA LEU A 157 -9.42 -2.19 15.95
C LEU A 157 -10.31 -2.90 14.92
N ASN A 158 -9.73 -3.79 14.11
CA ASN A 158 -10.47 -4.59 13.15
C ASN A 158 -11.49 -5.51 13.86
N ARG A 159 -11.09 -6.16 14.97
CA ARG A 159 -11.96 -7.00 15.79
C ARG A 159 -13.15 -6.24 16.38
N ARG A 160 -12.96 -5.04 16.87
CA ARG A 160 -14.07 -4.18 17.39
C ARG A 160 -15.11 -3.86 16.32
N SER A 161 -14.68 -3.79 15.07
CA SER A 161 -15.60 -3.54 13.94
C SER A 161 -16.48 -4.74 13.59
N GLU A 162 -16.17 -5.95 14.09
CA GLU A 162 -16.99 -7.16 13.86
C GLU A 162 -18.44 -6.99 14.35
N SER A 163 -18.65 -6.26 15.46
CA SER A 163 -19.99 -5.98 15.98
C SER A 163 -20.88 -5.22 15.00
N LEU A 164 -20.29 -4.53 14.02
CA LEU A 164 -21.01 -3.76 12.99
C LEU A 164 -21.49 -4.66 11.82
N VAL A 165 -21.00 -5.90 11.72
CA VAL A 165 -21.22 -6.78 10.56
C VAL A 165 -21.72 -8.19 10.91
N ASN A 166 -22.24 -8.41 12.12
CA ASN A 166 -22.63 -9.72 12.71
C ASN A 166 -23.50 -10.66 11.84
N GLN A 167 -24.03 -10.20 10.69
CA GLN A 167 -24.88 -11.01 9.82
C GLN A 167 -24.31 -11.30 8.43
N SER A 168 -23.23 -10.63 8.02
CA SER A 168 -22.76 -10.65 6.62
C SER A 168 -21.47 -11.44 6.39
N LEU A 169 -20.64 -11.62 7.42
CA LEU A 169 -19.45 -12.49 7.42
C LEU A 169 -19.59 -13.43 8.62
N GLY A 170 -19.39 -14.72 8.43
CA GLY A 170 -19.49 -15.71 9.52
C GLY A 170 -18.64 -15.28 10.74
N HIS A 171 -19.30 -14.85 11.82
CA HIS A 171 -18.66 -14.36 13.04
C HIS A 171 -17.57 -15.30 13.57
N GLN A 172 -17.81 -16.62 13.48
CA GLN A 172 -16.85 -17.63 13.90
C GLN A 172 -15.56 -17.55 13.07
N ARG A 173 -15.65 -17.45 11.74
CA ARG A 173 -14.48 -17.38 10.86
C ARG A 173 -13.65 -16.13 11.11
N MET A 174 -14.28 -14.97 11.32
CA MET A 174 -13.55 -13.72 11.64
C MET A 174 -12.84 -13.85 12.99
N SER A 175 -13.50 -14.42 14.00
CA SER A 175 -12.89 -14.65 15.32
C SER A 175 -11.68 -15.60 15.23
N GLU A 176 -11.80 -16.70 14.48
CA GLU A 176 -10.71 -17.66 14.23
C GLU A 176 -9.52 -16.97 13.53
N LEU A 177 -9.80 -16.16 12.51
CA LEU A 177 -8.77 -15.40 11.80
C LEU A 177 -8.06 -14.42 12.72
N ASN A 178 -8.81 -13.62 13.50
CA ASN A 178 -8.23 -12.66 14.43
C ASN A 178 -7.38 -13.35 15.52
N GLN A 179 -7.80 -14.50 15.99
CA GLN A 179 -6.99 -15.30 16.92
C GLN A 179 -5.68 -15.78 16.26
N ALA A 180 -5.74 -16.26 15.02
CA ALA A 180 -4.56 -16.68 14.27
C ALA A 180 -3.59 -15.52 14.02
N LEU A 181 -4.10 -14.34 13.65
CA LEU A 181 -3.31 -13.12 13.46
C LEU A 181 -2.62 -12.67 14.76
N LEU A 182 -3.32 -12.74 15.90
CA LEU A 182 -2.74 -12.41 17.21
C LEU A 182 -1.67 -13.42 17.63
N GLN A 183 -1.87 -14.72 17.38
CA GLN A 183 -0.88 -15.77 17.66
C GLN A 183 0.37 -15.59 16.80
N ASP A 184 0.21 -15.30 15.51
CA ASP A 184 1.33 -15.09 14.61
C ASP A 184 2.08 -13.79 14.93
N THR A 185 1.37 -12.72 15.29
CA THR A 185 1.97 -11.48 15.82
C THR A 185 2.77 -11.75 17.11
N ALA A 186 2.28 -12.60 18.01
CA ALA A 186 3.01 -12.96 19.23
C ALA A 186 4.26 -13.77 18.92
N ARG A 187 4.21 -14.70 17.95
CA ARG A 187 5.36 -15.47 17.47
C ARG A 187 6.48 -14.60 16.92
N HIS A 188 6.13 -13.51 16.25
CA HIS A 188 7.08 -12.60 15.61
C HIS A 188 7.32 -11.30 16.40
N ALA A 189 6.92 -11.24 17.67
CA ALA A 189 6.95 -9.99 18.45
C ALA A 189 8.37 -9.39 18.55
N GLU A 190 9.39 -10.21 18.82
CA GLU A 190 10.79 -9.76 18.93
C GLU A 190 11.27 -9.13 17.60
N LEU A 191 10.98 -9.77 16.47
CA LEU A 191 11.35 -9.23 15.16
C LEU A 191 10.61 -7.93 14.85
N LEU A 192 9.32 -7.84 15.15
CA LEU A 192 8.53 -6.63 14.97
C LEU A 192 9.09 -5.45 15.79
N ASP A 193 9.45 -5.70 17.06
CA ASP A 193 10.03 -4.69 17.94
C ASP A 193 11.46 -4.31 17.51
N GLN A 194 12.28 -5.28 17.09
CA GLN A 194 13.60 -5.02 16.50
C GLN A 194 13.50 -4.14 15.25
N ARG A 195 12.54 -4.42 14.37
CA ARG A 195 12.29 -3.62 13.17
C ARG A 195 11.89 -2.19 13.51
N ALA A 196 11.04 -2.01 14.51
CA ALA A 196 10.68 -0.68 15.01
C ALA A 196 11.91 0.06 15.56
N ALA A 197 12.72 -0.61 16.41
CA ALA A 197 13.94 -0.05 16.98
C ALA A 197 15.00 0.32 15.92
N THR A 198 15.02 -0.37 14.77
CA THR A 198 15.95 -0.11 13.66
C THR A 198 15.40 0.85 12.60
N GLY A 199 14.28 1.55 12.90
CA GLY A 199 13.72 2.59 12.03
C GLY A 199 12.96 2.06 10.81
N LYS A 200 12.43 0.83 10.88
CA LYS A 200 11.55 0.27 9.85
C LYS A 200 10.09 0.67 10.03
N VAL A 201 9.71 1.16 11.21
CA VAL A 201 8.40 1.78 11.45
C VAL A 201 8.51 3.27 11.11
N ARG A 202 7.70 3.72 10.16
CA ARG A 202 7.77 5.07 9.57
C ARG A 202 6.39 5.63 9.31
N ARG A 203 6.30 6.95 9.08
CA ARG A 203 5.08 7.62 8.61
C ARG A 203 4.85 7.28 7.13
N CYS A 204 4.24 6.13 6.89
CA CYS A 204 3.98 5.54 5.57
C CYS A 204 2.78 6.19 4.86
N HIS A 205 2.32 5.57 3.78
CA HIS A 205 1.08 5.91 3.10
C HIS A 205 -0.14 5.54 3.97
N GLY A 206 -0.12 4.36 4.55
CA GLY A 206 -1.15 3.84 5.45
C GLY A 206 -2.32 3.15 4.74
N ASP A 207 -2.61 3.54 3.49
CA ASP A 207 -3.70 2.99 2.69
C ASP A 207 -3.24 2.67 1.26
N LEU A 208 -2.10 1.99 1.11
CA LEU A 208 -1.40 1.74 -0.15
C LEU A 208 -1.99 0.54 -0.89
N HIS A 209 -3.14 0.70 -1.53
CA HIS A 209 -3.77 -0.31 -2.39
C HIS A 209 -3.95 0.21 -3.82
N LEU A 210 -4.26 -0.69 -4.79
CA LEU A 210 -4.32 -0.34 -6.22
C LEU A 210 -5.31 0.77 -6.57
N ASN A 211 -6.35 0.97 -5.76
CA ASN A 211 -7.33 2.04 -5.98
C ASN A 211 -6.81 3.43 -5.54
N ASN A 212 -5.72 3.48 -4.76
CA ASN A 212 -5.04 4.70 -4.34
C ASN A 212 -3.73 4.93 -5.10
N ILE A 213 -3.62 4.35 -6.30
CA ILE A 213 -2.50 4.57 -7.22
C ILE A 213 -3.08 4.83 -8.61
N CYS A 214 -2.77 5.97 -9.20
CA CYS A 214 -3.14 6.26 -10.59
C CYS A 214 -1.90 6.29 -11.51
N LEU A 215 -2.12 6.05 -12.80
CA LEU A 215 -1.09 6.26 -13.82
C LEU A 215 -1.16 7.73 -14.24
N TRP A 216 -0.29 8.57 -13.68
CA TRP A 216 -0.16 9.99 -13.99
C TRP A 216 1.06 10.24 -14.86
N GLN A 217 0.88 10.74 -16.08
CA GLN A 217 1.97 10.97 -17.04
C GLN A 217 2.90 9.74 -17.19
N ASP A 218 2.30 8.56 -17.38
CA ASP A 218 2.98 7.27 -17.48
C ASP A 218 3.80 6.85 -16.23
N GLN A 219 3.55 7.51 -15.07
CA GLN A 219 4.14 7.16 -13.79
C GLN A 219 3.08 6.64 -12.82
N PRO A 220 3.23 5.43 -12.26
CA PRO A 220 2.39 4.98 -11.15
C PRO A 220 2.59 5.89 -9.95
N THR A 221 1.55 6.63 -9.60
CA THR A 221 1.58 7.71 -8.60
C THR A 221 0.65 7.36 -7.44
N PRO A 222 1.19 6.98 -6.27
CA PRO A 222 0.40 6.81 -5.06
C PRO A 222 -0.19 8.15 -4.59
N PHE A 223 -1.48 8.15 -4.23
CA PHE A 223 -2.24 9.31 -3.75
C PHE A 223 -3.24 8.87 -2.68
N ASP A 224 -3.91 9.81 -2.03
CA ASP A 224 -4.90 9.57 -0.98
C ASP A 224 -4.34 8.80 0.23
N CYS A 225 -3.13 9.21 0.68
CA CYS A 225 -2.53 8.65 1.88
C CYS A 225 -3.35 9.03 3.13
N LEU A 226 -3.30 8.19 4.14
CA LEU A 226 -4.06 8.35 5.37
C LEU A 226 -3.59 9.58 6.16
N GLU A 227 -4.41 10.65 6.21
CA GLU A 227 -4.08 11.92 6.88
C GLU A 227 -4.69 12.04 8.28
N PHE A 228 -5.88 11.49 8.50
CA PHE A 228 -6.69 11.73 9.70
C PHE A 228 -6.26 10.93 10.93
N ASN A 229 -5.37 9.96 10.78
CA ASN A 229 -4.88 9.16 11.90
C ASN A 229 -3.40 8.81 11.74
N GLU A 230 -2.55 9.59 12.39
CA GLU A 230 -1.10 9.42 12.32
C GLU A 230 -0.63 8.06 12.86
N SER A 231 -1.25 7.56 13.93
CA SER A 231 -0.86 6.28 14.53
C SER A 231 -1.13 5.09 13.61
N MET A 232 -2.21 5.12 12.82
CA MET A 232 -2.54 4.08 11.84
C MET A 232 -1.62 4.10 10.62
N ALA A 233 -1.16 5.29 10.22
CA ALA A 233 -0.25 5.43 9.08
C ALA A 233 1.24 5.40 9.47
N THR A 234 1.55 5.38 10.78
CA THR A 234 2.91 5.15 11.28
C THR A 234 3.09 3.65 11.52
N THR A 235 3.62 2.97 10.53
CA THR A 235 3.65 1.51 10.47
C THR A 235 4.95 0.98 9.85
N ASP A 236 5.16 -0.33 9.92
CA ASP A 236 6.26 -0.99 9.25
C ASP A 236 6.17 -0.78 7.72
N ILE A 237 7.28 -0.42 7.08
CA ILE A 237 7.33 -0.20 5.63
C ILE A 237 6.90 -1.42 4.82
N LEU A 238 7.15 -2.64 5.32
CA LEU A 238 6.67 -3.87 4.66
C LEU A 238 5.16 -4.07 4.87
N TYR A 239 4.59 -3.62 6.00
CA TYR A 239 3.15 -3.64 6.19
C TYR A 239 2.42 -2.69 5.24
N ASP A 240 3.06 -1.55 4.90
CA ASP A 240 2.53 -0.63 3.89
C ASP A 240 2.55 -1.27 2.49
N VAL A 241 3.70 -1.84 2.07
CA VAL A 241 3.83 -2.56 0.78
C VAL A 241 2.95 -3.81 0.73
N ALA A 242 2.74 -4.50 1.86
CA ALA A 242 1.92 -5.70 1.92
C ALA A 242 0.48 -5.47 1.47
N PHE A 243 -0.06 -4.26 1.62
CA PHE A 243 -1.39 -3.94 1.13
C PHE A 243 -1.46 -4.02 -0.40
N LEU A 244 -0.47 -3.42 -1.06
CA LEU A 244 -0.36 -3.48 -2.52
C LEU A 244 -0.11 -4.89 -3.05
N LEU A 245 0.77 -5.66 -2.38
CA LEU A 245 1.05 -7.05 -2.76
C LEU A 245 -0.19 -7.93 -2.59
N MET A 246 -0.93 -7.76 -1.50
CA MET A 246 -2.19 -8.46 -1.24
C MET A 246 -3.24 -8.12 -2.31
N ASP A 247 -3.34 -6.86 -2.69
CA ASP A 247 -4.32 -6.40 -3.68
C ASP A 247 -3.98 -6.94 -5.08
N LEU A 248 -2.70 -6.88 -5.51
CA LEU A 248 -2.23 -7.52 -6.73
C LEU A 248 -2.54 -9.03 -6.73
N TRP A 249 -2.35 -9.70 -5.60
CA TRP A 249 -2.65 -11.12 -5.44
C TRP A 249 -4.15 -11.40 -5.57
N HIS A 250 -4.99 -10.57 -4.99
CA HIS A 250 -6.45 -10.65 -5.12
C HIS A 250 -6.90 -10.53 -6.58
N TYR A 251 -6.29 -9.62 -7.35
CA TYR A 251 -6.55 -9.46 -8.79
C TYR A 251 -5.85 -10.51 -9.66
N GLN A 252 -5.29 -11.57 -9.07
CA GLN A 252 -4.60 -12.67 -9.76
C GLN A 252 -3.38 -12.22 -10.60
N GLN A 253 -2.78 -11.08 -10.25
CA GLN A 253 -1.55 -10.55 -10.84
C GLN A 253 -0.32 -11.12 -10.12
N TYR A 254 -0.24 -12.45 -10.01
CA TYR A 254 0.75 -13.16 -9.16
C TYR A 254 2.19 -12.87 -9.54
N ASP A 255 2.48 -12.85 -10.84
CA ASP A 255 3.80 -12.54 -11.40
C ASP A 255 4.20 -11.08 -11.12
N LEU A 256 3.27 -10.13 -11.23
CA LEU A 256 3.52 -8.73 -10.93
C LEU A 256 3.67 -8.48 -9.43
N ALA A 257 2.93 -9.18 -8.56
CA ALA A 257 3.10 -9.11 -7.11
C ALA A 257 4.49 -9.60 -6.70
N ASN A 258 4.93 -10.77 -7.21
CA ASN A 258 6.26 -11.30 -6.95
C ASN A 258 7.36 -10.40 -7.53
N PHE A 259 7.17 -9.88 -8.74
CA PHE A 259 8.10 -8.95 -9.37
C PHE A 259 8.27 -7.68 -8.53
N LEU A 260 7.16 -7.03 -8.14
CA LEU A 260 7.17 -5.82 -7.29
C LEU A 260 7.89 -6.08 -5.96
N MET A 261 7.55 -7.17 -5.26
CA MET A 261 8.22 -7.56 -4.02
C MET A 261 9.72 -7.67 -4.21
N ASN A 262 10.16 -8.44 -5.21
CA ASN A 262 11.59 -8.65 -5.47
C ASN A 262 12.31 -7.35 -5.82
N ARG A 263 11.70 -6.46 -6.61
CA ARG A 263 12.26 -5.14 -6.95
C ARG A 263 12.38 -4.23 -5.73
N TYR A 264 11.35 -4.17 -4.91
CA TYR A 264 11.35 -3.39 -3.67
C TYR A 264 12.46 -3.88 -2.72
N LEU A 265 12.61 -5.19 -2.55
CA LEU A 265 13.66 -5.80 -1.70
C LEU A 265 15.07 -5.61 -2.25
N ASP A 266 15.24 -5.51 -3.57
CA ASP A 266 16.54 -5.18 -4.17
C ASP A 266 16.94 -3.72 -3.87
N ALA A 267 15.96 -2.79 -3.84
CA ALA A 267 16.19 -1.38 -3.53
C ALA A 267 16.35 -1.12 -2.02
N GLN A 268 15.55 -1.81 -1.19
CA GLN A 268 15.64 -1.79 0.27
C GLN A 268 16.39 -3.04 0.76
N ASP A 269 17.07 -2.98 1.89
CA ASP A 269 17.68 -4.17 2.50
C ASP A 269 16.70 -4.75 3.55
N GLU A 270 15.67 -5.48 3.06
CA GLU A 270 14.53 -5.93 3.85
C GLU A 270 14.39 -7.45 3.94
N THR A 271 15.47 -8.20 3.74
CA THR A 271 15.45 -9.67 3.74
C THR A 271 14.88 -10.24 5.05
N GLU A 272 15.24 -9.66 6.20
CA GLU A 272 14.79 -10.13 7.52
C GLU A 272 13.28 -9.99 7.74
N GLY A 273 12.68 -8.95 7.16
CA GLY A 273 11.24 -8.70 7.28
C GLY A 273 10.36 -9.58 6.40
N LEU A 274 10.92 -10.36 5.48
CA LEU A 274 10.15 -11.19 4.53
C LEU A 274 9.23 -12.19 5.23
N VAL A 275 9.64 -12.74 6.36
CA VAL A 275 8.82 -13.70 7.14
C VAL A 275 7.51 -13.09 7.63
N LEU A 276 7.43 -11.76 7.74
CA LEU A 276 6.25 -11.04 8.19
C LEU A 276 5.25 -10.75 7.05
N LEU A 277 5.63 -10.89 5.78
CA LEU A 277 4.75 -10.57 4.65
C LEU A 277 3.43 -11.37 4.66
N PRO A 278 3.42 -12.68 4.93
CA PRO A 278 2.17 -13.44 5.00
C PRO A 278 1.22 -12.89 6.10
N LEU A 279 1.75 -12.60 7.28
CA LEU A 279 1.00 -11.97 8.38
C LEU A 279 0.46 -10.59 7.98
N PHE A 280 1.30 -9.76 7.40
CA PHE A 280 0.94 -8.42 6.97
C PHE A 280 -0.13 -8.42 5.86
N MET A 281 0.05 -9.25 4.83
CA MET A 281 -0.92 -9.39 3.74
C MET A 281 -2.24 -9.96 4.24
N SER A 282 -2.22 -10.95 5.15
CA SER A 282 -3.41 -11.52 5.76
C SER A 282 -4.19 -10.48 6.56
N LEU A 283 -3.52 -9.68 7.37
CA LEU A 283 -4.17 -8.61 8.14
C LEU A 283 -4.79 -7.55 7.20
N ARG A 284 -4.11 -7.17 6.11
CA ARG A 284 -4.66 -6.24 5.11
C ARG A 284 -5.89 -6.83 4.41
N ALA A 285 -5.87 -8.12 4.06
CA ALA A 285 -7.03 -8.82 3.50
C ALA A 285 -8.21 -8.87 4.49
N SER A 286 -7.94 -9.15 5.77
CA SER A 286 -8.94 -9.10 6.86
C SER A 286 -9.60 -7.72 6.98
N ILE A 287 -8.82 -6.64 6.93
CA ILE A 287 -9.35 -5.27 6.97
C ILE A 287 -10.22 -4.99 5.74
N ARG A 288 -9.80 -5.40 4.53
CA ARG A 288 -10.62 -5.25 3.32
C ARG A 288 -11.94 -6.02 3.41
N ALA A 289 -11.90 -7.26 3.91
CA ALA A 289 -13.11 -8.05 4.15
C ALA A 289 -14.07 -7.31 5.10
N MET A 290 -13.57 -6.74 6.20
CA MET A 290 -14.37 -5.99 7.17
C MET A 290 -14.98 -4.73 6.55
N VAL A 291 -14.20 -3.92 5.83
CA VAL A 291 -14.69 -2.69 5.16
C VAL A 291 -15.82 -3.01 4.17
N LEU A 292 -15.64 -4.03 3.35
CA LEU A 292 -16.66 -4.47 2.37
C LEU A 292 -17.93 -5.00 3.08
N ALA A 293 -17.78 -5.71 4.19
CA ALA A 293 -18.90 -6.19 4.98
C ALA A 293 -19.70 -5.03 5.62
N ILE A 294 -19.03 -3.98 6.08
CA ILE A 294 -19.67 -2.75 6.56
C ILE A 294 -20.41 -2.04 5.42
N GLN A 295 -19.81 -1.96 4.24
CA GLN A 295 -20.46 -1.40 3.05
C GLN A 295 -21.70 -2.19 2.67
N ALA A 296 -21.65 -3.53 2.70
CA ALA A 296 -22.80 -4.39 2.45
C ALA A 296 -23.95 -4.18 3.45
N ALA A 297 -23.62 -3.88 4.73
CA ALA A 297 -24.62 -3.62 5.76
C ALA A 297 -25.26 -2.22 5.63
N ASN A 298 -24.56 -1.26 5.06
CA ASN A 298 -24.98 0.14 4.97
C ASN A 298 -25.64 0.53 3.64
N THR A 299 -25.58 -0.34 2.61
CA THR A 299 -26.25 -0.07 1.34
C THR A 299 -27.69 -0.58 1.35
N SER A 300 -28.61 0.22 0.81
CA SER A 300 -30.01 -0.17 0.60
C SER A 300 -30.28 -0.94 -0.70
N ASN A 301 -29.26 -1.08 -1.56
CA ASN A 301 -29.35 -1.80 -2.82
C ASN A 301 -28.94 -3.27 -2.62
N ASP A 302 -29.91 -4.19 -2.67
CA ASP A 302 -29.67 -5.63 -2.44
C ASP A 302 -28.64 -6.23 -3.39
N THR A 303 -28.62 -5.83 -4.66
CA THR A 303 -27.64 -6.32 -5.65
C THR A 303 -26.22 -5.87 -5.30
N GLU A 304 -26.08 -4.63 -4.89
CA GLU A 304 -24.80 -4.06 -4.46
C GLU A 304 -24.36 -4.67 -3.14
N ALA A 305 -25.27 -4.85 -2.18
CA ALA A 305 -25.00 -5.54 -0.92
C ALA A 305 -24.50 -6.98 -1.13
N ALA A 306 -25.12 -7.72 -2.07
CA ALA A 306 -24.70 -9.07 -2.42
C ALA A 306 -23.29 -9.09 -3.02
N LYS A 307 -22.96 -8.14 -3.89
CA LYS A 307 -21.61 -7.98 -4.47
C LYS A 307 -20.56 -7.71 -3.40
N TYR A 308 -20.85 -6.79 -2.47
CA TYR A 308 -19.91 -6.49 -1.37
C TYR A 308 -19.69 -7.69 -0.46
N ARG A 309 -20.75 -8.45 -0.12
CA ARG A 309 -20.63 -9.69 0.67
C ARG A 309 -19.73 -10.71 -0.03
N GLN A 310 -19.96 -10.95 -1.31
CA GLN A 310 -19.14 -11.90 -2.08
C GLN A 310 -17.66 -11.49 -2.09
N GLN A 311 -17.37 -10.20 -2.32
CA GLN A 311 -16.00 -9.71 -2.29
C GLN A 311 -15.38 -9.81 -0.87
N ALA A 312 -16.17 -9.54 0.17
CA ALA A 312 -15.72 -9.67 1.55
C ALA A 312 -15.33 -11.12 1.89
N GLU A 313 -16.11 -12.11 1.44
CA GLU A 313 -15.76 -13.52 1.60
C GLU A 313 -14.49 -13.91 0.84
N GLN A 314 -14.29 -13.40 -0.39
CA GLN A 314 -13.06 -13.64 -1.15
C GLN A 314 -11.82 -13.11 -0.40
N PHE A 315 -11.90 -11.92 0.19
CA PHE A 315 -10.81 -11.39 1.00
C PHE A 315 -10.60 -12.16 2.30
N LEU A 316 -11.66 -12.66 2.91
CA LEU A 316 -11.58 -13.51 4.10
C LEU A 316 -10.88 -14.85 3.78
N ASP A 317 -11.25 -15.49 2.68
CA ASP A 317 -10.59 -16.71 2.19
C ASP A 317 -9.11 -16.45 1.89
N LEU A 318 -8.82 -15.32 1.22
CA LEU A 318 -7.45 -14.91 0.95
C LEU A 318 -6.65 -14.74 2.26
N ALA A 319 -7.24 -14.09 3.28
CA ALA A 319 -6.56 -13.88 4.56
C ALA A 319 -6.18 -15.21 5.25
N PHE A 320 -7.05 -16.20 5.24
CA PHE A 320 -6.75 -17.53 5.76
C PHE A 320 -5.66 -18.23 4.95
N ASN A 321 -5.74 -18.19 3.63
CA ASN A 321 -4.76 -18.82 2.75
C ASN A 321 -3.35 -18.23 2.92
N LEU A 322 -3.25 -16.94 3.18
CA LEU A 322 -1.98 -16.24 3.40
C LEU A 322 -1.27 -16.68 4.69
N LEU A 323 -2.01 -17.11 5.72
CA LEU A 323 -1.44 -17.62 6.98
C LEU A 323 -1.00 -19.09 6.90
N GLN A 324 -1.32 -19.80 5.82
CA GLN A 324 -0.87 -21.18 5.64
C GLN A 324 0.63 -21.20 5.36
N GLY A 325 1.41 -21.63 6.32
CA GLY A 325 2.85 -21.75 6.20
C GLY A 325 3.26 -22.81 5.17
N THR A 326 4.36 -22.57 4.49
CA THR A 326 5.00 -23.55 3.60
C THR A 326 6.36 -23.94 4.15
N ARG A 327 6.86 -25.14 3.75
CA ARG A 327 8.22 -25.55 4.14
C ARG A 327 9.26 -24.72 3.40
N PRO A 328 10.37 -24.31 4.06
CA PRO A 328 11.46 -23.61 3.40
C PRO A 328 12.05 -24.45 2.28
N GLN A 329 12.34 -23.81 1.14
CA GLN A 329 12.94 -24.49 0.00
C GLN A 329 14.00 -23.57 -0.65
N LEU A 330 15.09 -24.18 -1.13
CA LEU A 330 16.08 -23.52 -1.96
C LEU A 330 16.02 -24.13 -3.36
N ILE A 331 15.79 -23.31 -4.37
CA ILE A 331 15.83 -23.71 -5.76
C ILE A 331 17.03 -23.02 -6.43
N ALA A 332 18.00 -23.80 -6.93
CA ALA A 332 19.14 -23.28 -7.65
C ALA A 332 18.98 -23.49 -9.17
N ILE A 333 18.96 -22.37 -9.92
CA ILE A 333 18.87 -22.41 -11.38
C ILE A 333 20.23 -22.07 -11.98
N GLY A 334 20.93 -23.10 -12.49
CA GLY A 334 22.25 -22.99 -13.11
C GLY A 334 22.17 -23.01 -14.65
N GLY A 335 23.19 -22.46 -15.31
CA GLY A 335 23.32 -22.49 -16.77
C GLY A 335 24.23 -21.40 -17.32
N LEU A 336 24.51 -21.43 -18.63
CA LEU A 336 25.32 -20.43 -19.32
C LEU A 336 24.68 -19.07 -19.36
N SER A 337 25.45 -18.00 -19.61
CA SER A 337 24.90 -16.65 -19.85
C SER A 337 23.96 -16.69 -21.05
N GLY A 338 22.79 -16.03 -20.93
CA GLY A 338 21.78 -16.00 -22.01
C GLY A 338 20.88 -17.25 -22.11
N SER A 339 21.03 -18.27 -21.25
CA SER A 339 20.23 -19.52 -21.31
C SER A 339 18.80 -19.41 -20.72
N GLY A 340 18.32 -18.22 -20.40
CA GLY A 340 16.95 -18.02 -19.91
C GLY A 340 16.75 -18.27 -18.41
N LYS A 341 17.81 -18.39 -17.59
CA LYS A 341 17.71 -18.61 -16.13
C LYS A 341 16.81 -17.63 -15.42
N SER A 342 17.01 -16.34 -15.66
CA SER A 342 16.23 -15.28 -15.01
C SER A 342 14.75 -15.30 -15.45
N THR A 343 14.49 -15.67 -16.70
CA THR A 343 13.14 -15.85 -17.21
C THR A 343 12.44 -17.02 -16.52
N LEU A 344 13.14 -18.15 -16.38
CA LEU A 344 12.61 -19.31 -15.66
C LEU A 344 12.37 -19.00 -14.18
N ALA A 345 13.36 -18.37 -13.52
CA ALA A 345 13.23 -17.97 -12.12
C ALA A 345 12.02 -17.05 -11.90
N ALA A 346 11.85 -16.04 -12.74
CA ALA A 346 10.70 -15.12 -12.65
C ALA A 346 9.37 -15.84 -12.90
N ALA A 347 9.32 -16.80 -13.84
CA ALA A 347 8.10 -17.51 -14.17
C ALA A 347 7.62 -18.46 -13.06
N ILE A 348 8.53 -19.08 -12.32
CA ILE A 348 8.17 -20.05 -11.27
C ILE A 348 8.05 -19.41 -9.88
N ALA A 349 8.75 -18.31 -9.62
CA ALA A 349 8.84 -17.68 -8.29
C ALA A 349 7.47 -17.36 -7.67
N PRO A 350 6.45 -16.86 -8.40
CA PRO A 350 5.15 -16.57 -7.82
C PRO A 350 4.45 -17.79 -7.21
N PHE A 351 4.74 -18.98 -7.73
CA PHE A 351 4.07 -20.23 -7.36
C PHE A 351 4.85 -21.09 -6.37
N ILE A 352 5.97 -20.56 -5.85
CA ILE A 352 6.82 -21.27 -4.91
C ILE A 352 6.74 -20.62 -3.55
N GLY A 353 6.19 -21.35 -2.58
CA GLY A 353 6.00 -20.87 -1.23
C GLY A 353 4.70 -20.13 -0.98
N THR A 354 4.67 -19.40 0.14
CA THR A 354 3.53 -18.55 0.50
C THR A 354 3.54 -17.30 -0.37
N ALA A 355 2.34 -16.76 -0.68
CA ALA A 355 2.23 -15.48 -1.38
C ALA A 355 3.06 -14.36 -0.69
N PRO A 356 3.67 -13.48 -1.45
CA PRO A 356 3.63 -13.32 -2.90
C PRO A 356 4.69 -14.16 -3.65
N GLY A 357 5.13 -15.28 -3.11
CA GLY A 357 6.04 -16.22 -3.75
C GLY A 357 7.50 -16.06 -3.35
N ALA A 358 8.39 -16.71 -4.05
CA ALA A 358 9.80 -16.83 -3.69
C ALA A 358 10.59 -15.53 -3.89
N ARG A 359 11.57 -15.30 -2.99
CA ARG A 359 12.64 -14.31 -3.19
C ARG A 359 13.60 -14.79 -4.27
N VAL A 360 13.82 -14.00 -5.31
CA VAL A 360 14.77 -14.29 -6.40
C VAL A 360 16.08 -13.57 -6.15
N LEU A 361 17.18 -14.32 -5.98
CA LEU A 361 18.53 -13.80 -5.77
C LEU A 361 19.36 -13.95 -7.03
N SER A 362 19.44 -12.91 -7.85
CA SER A 362 20.23 -12.87 -9.08
C SER A 362 21.64 -12.35 -8.83
N THR A 363 22.67 -13.07 -9.31
CA THR A 363 24.07 -12.61 -9.23
C THR A 363 24.30 -11.29 -9.96
N ASP A 364 23.58 -11.04 -11.06
CA ASP A 364 23.67 -9.76 -11.79
C ASP A 364 23.16 -8.59 -10.94
N ARG A 365 22.01 -8.72 -10.29
CA ARG A 365 21.44 -7.69 -9.41
C ARG A 365 22.31 -7.46 -8.18
N ILE A 366 22.78 -8.51 -7.53
CA ILE A 366 23.72 -8.42 -6.40
C ILE A 366 24.99 -7.68 -6.82
N ARG A 367 25.53 -7.99 -8.00
CA ARG A 367 26.71 -7.32 -8.55
C ARG A 367 26.45 -5.84 -8.76
N LYS A 368 25.33 -5.46 -9.43
CA LYS A 368 24.94 -4.06 -9.64
C LYS A 368 24.83 -3.29 -8.32
N LYS A 369 24.20 -3.88 -7.31
CA LYS A 369 24.10 -3.28 -5.97
C LYS A 369 25.47 -3.07 -5.31
N LEU A 370 26.37 -4.04 -5.39
CA LEU A 370 27.72 -3.95 -4.84
C LEU A 370 28.59 -2.87 -5.51
N PHE A 371 28.29 -2.52 -6.77
CA PHE A 371 28.98 -1.46 -7.52
C PHE A 371 28.23 -0.14 -7.53
N GLY A 372 27.09 -0.01 -6.83
CA GLY A 372 26.26 1.21 -6.82
C GLY A 372 25.64 1.54 -8.19
N ILE A 373 25.46 0.54 -9.04
CA ILE A 373 24.93 0.69 -10.41
C ILE A 373 23.44 0.37 -10.39
N LYS A 374 22.64 1.21 -11.08
CA LYS A 374 21.19 0.99 -11.24
C LYS A 374 20.91 -0.38 -11.85
N ALA A 375 19.81 -1.01 -11.43
CA ALA A 375 19.46 -2.37 -11.82
C ALA A 375 19.31 -2.57 -13.35
N GLU A 376 18.90 -1.53 -14.08
CA GLU A 376 18.68 -1.52 -15.53
C GLU A 376 19.96 -1.19 -16.32
N ALA A 377 20.97 -0.59 -15.67
CA ALA A 377 22.19 -0.18 -16.34
C ALA A 377 23.10 -1.35 -16.63
N ARG A 378 23.89 -1.25 -17.70
CA ARG A 378 24.89 -2.26 -18.06
C ARG A 378 26.11 -2.14 -17.14
N LEU A 379 26.60 -3.28 -16.65
CA LEU A 379 27.83 -3.35 -15.86
C LEU A 379 29.08 -3.19 -16.74
N PRO A 380 30.11 -2.44 -16.29
CA PRO A 380 31.37 -2.37 -16.97
C PRO A 380 32.14 -3.72 -16.86
N ALA A 381 33.02 -4.02 -17.80
CA ALA A 381 33.74 -5.30 -17.88
C ALA A 381 34.55 -5.59 -16.60
N GLU A 382 35.09 -4.58 -15.96
CA GLU A 382 35.89 -4.68 -14.72
C GLU A 382 35.08 -5.26 -13.53
N SER A 383 33.76 -5.16 -13.57
CA SER A 383 32.88 -5.75 -12.56
C SER A 383 32.89 -7.27 -12.55
N TYR A 384 33.48 -7.90 -13.54
CA TYR A 384 33.46 -9.38 -13.73
C TYR A 384 34.77 -10.07 -13.40
N THR A 385 35.73 -9.44 -12.70
CA THR A 385 36.95 -10.07 -12.23
C THR A 385 36.63 -11.22 -11.27
N ALA A 386 37.60 -12.14 -11.11
CA ALA A 386 37.46 -13.27 -10.18
C ALA A 386 37.18 -12.80 -8.74
N ALA A 387 37.94 -11.78 -8.28
CA ALA A 387 37.73 -11.19 -6.93
C ALA A 387 36.33 -10.65 -6.73
N HIS A 388 35.80 -9.87 -7.70
CA HIS A 388 34.44 -9.34 -7.63
C HIS A 388 33.40 -10.46 -7.69
N SER A 389 33.62 -11.50 -8.50
CA SER A 389 32.70 -12.64 -8.56
C SER A 389 32.67 -13.41 -7.24
N THR A 390 33.80 -13.59 -6.55
CA THR A 390 33.83 -14.17 -5.21
C THR A 390 33.03 -13.38 -4.20
N ARG A 391 33.11 -12.04 -4.19
CA ARG A 391 32.28 -11.17 -3.33
C ARG A 391 30.78 -11.31 -3.62
N VAL A 392 30.40 -11.38 -4.92
CA VAL A 392 29.01 -11.57 -5.32
C VAL A 392 28.46 -12.90 -4.83
N TYR A 393 29.22 -14.00 -4.99
CA TYR A 393 28.80 -15.33 -4.51
C TYR A 393 28.77 -15.42 -2.98
N HIS A 394 29.68 -14.72 -2.28
CA HIS A 394 29.63 -14.62 -0.83
C HIS A 394 28.35 -13.94 -0.39
N ARG A 395 28.04 -12.76 -0.95
CA ARG A 395 26.80 -12.03 -0.64
C ARG A 395 25.54 -12.81 -1.00
N GLN A 396 25.54 -13.51 -2.12
CA GLN A 396 24.42 -14.39 -2.49
C GLN A 396 24.22 -15.50 -1.46
N ARG A 397 25.27 -16.14 -0.97
CA ARG A 397 25.18 -17.17 0.08
C ARG A 397 24.67 -16.60 1.40
N GLU A 398 25.13 -15.43 1.82
CA GLU A 398 24.63 -14.75 3.02
C GLU A 398 23.11 -14.51 2.93
N LEU A 399 22.67 -13.90 1.84
CA LEU A 399 21.24 -13.63 1.61
C LEU A 399 20.42 -14.92 1.52
N SER A 400 20.96 -15.96 0.88
CA SER A 400 20.31 -17.28 0.79
C SER A 400 20.16 -17.92 2.16
N SER A 401 21.21 -17.91 2.97
CA SER A 401 21.19 -18.46 4.32
C SER A 401 20.22 -17.70 5.22
N ALA A 402 20.26 -16.37 5.18
CA ALA A 402 19.34 -15.53 5.93
C ALA A 402 17.88 -15.86 5.57
N THR A 403 17.57 -15.95 4.26
CA THR A 403 16.22 -16.28 3.78
C THR A 403 15.76 -17.66 4.25
N LEU A 404 16.64 -18.69 4.23
CA LEU A 404 16.31 -20.04 4.68
C LEU A 404 16.11 -20.15 6.20
N VAL A 405 16.93 -19.47 6.99
CA VAL A 405 16.80 -19.42 8.46
C VAL A 405 15.43 -18.83 8.87
N LEU A 406 14.93 -17.88 8.10
CA LEU A 406 13.60 -17.29 8.30
C LEU A 406 12.46 -18.19 7.82
N SER A 407 12.74 -19.45 7.47
CA SER A 407 11.73 -20.40 6.94
C SER A 407 11.08 -19.94 5.63
N LEU A 408 11.86 -19.23 4.81
CA LEU A 408 11.39 -18.67 3.54
C LEU A 408 11.94 -19.44 2.34
N ILE A 409 11.30 -19.23 1.19
CA ILE A 409 11.68 -19.85 -0.07
C ILE A 409 12.44 -18.84 -0.92
N HIS A 410 13.55 -19.25 -1.53
CA HIS A 410 14.25 -18.40 -2.48
C HIS A 410 14.80 -19.19 -3.68
N ILE A 411 15.00 -18.46 -4.78
CA ILE A 411 15.59 -18.95 -6.01
C ILE A 411 16.95 -18.28 -6.19
N SER A 412 18.00 -19.09 -6.32
CA SER A 412 19.37 -18.63 -6.56
C SER A 412 19.77 -18.86 -8.01
N GLU A 413 20.29 -17.83 -8.66
CA GLU A 413 20.78 -17.86 -10.04
C GLU A 413 22.31 -17.76 -10.10
N PRO A 414 23.10 -18.85 -9.87
CA PRO A 414 24.52 -18.80 -10.06
C PRO A 414 24.88 -18.76 -11.55
N THR A 415 25.71 -17.81 -11.95
CA THR A 415 26.29 -17.77 -13.30
C THR A 415 27.69 -18.30 -13.26
N ARG A 416 27.96 -19.50 -13.84
CA ARG A 416 29.32 -19.93 -14.11
C ARG A 416 29.78 -19.28 -15.42
N ARG A 417 30.88 -18.53 -15.37
CA ARG A 417 31.70 -18.22 -16.54
C ARG A 417 32.88 -19.19 -16.54
N TYR A 418 33.09 -19.85 -17.63
CA TYR A 418 34.34 -20.51 -17.95
C TYR A 418 35.29 -19.49 -18.54
#